data_dd0fd881d079e928db1c9dd8d40ca04a
#
_entry.id   dd0fd881d079e928db1c9dd8d40ca04a
#
_cell.length_a   1.000
_cell.length_b   1.000
_cell.length_c   1.000
_cell.angle_alpha   90.00
_cell.angle_beta   90.00
_cell.angle_gamma   90.00
#
_symmetry.space_group_name_H-M   'P 1'
#
loop_
_entity.id
_entity.type
_entity.pdbx_description
1 polymer ?
#
loop_
_entity_poly.entity_id
_entity_poly.type
_entity_poly.pdbx_seq_one_letter_code
_entity_poly.pdbx_strand_id
1 'polypeptide(L)'
;AKLLKLCKRIISRQAFLSSIPELDLILTDSGFAVVNNEQMTMASKDRVQALTISLRQKLDEGKDALILYLLKTPEYESWRGTEEFDRLSDGLIMTFGEFKDAAVLNNASAAAYPKSWSDFYDLNSALNVALMTDVASYISKDYASEILEKIRDKEIFLPSEKKALKLIKTAVCAYALADTKTGLDQTLAAVAVMKANIDDFPAYRDSEEAQVLGLKHSDTPIFSMV
;
A
#
# COMPACT_ATOMS: atom_id res chain seq x y z
N ALA A 1 5.34 -14.81 -22.12
CA ALA A 1 3.94 -15.36 -22.07
C ALA A 1 3.14 -14.87 -20.85
N LYS A 2 3.72 -14.84 -19.61
CA LYS A 2 2.99 -14.49 -18.38
C LYS A 2 2.65 -12.99 -18.29
N LEU A 3 3.59 -12.10 -18.63
CA LEU A 3 3.37 -10.65 -18.67
C LEU A 3 2.17 -10.29 -19.57
N LEU A 4 2.19 -10.77 -20.80
CA LEU A 4 1.11 -10.51 -21.76
C LEU A 4 -0.27 -10.97 -21.26
N LYS A 5 -0.30 -12.11 -20.53
CA LYS A 5 -1.54 -12.61 -19.92
C LYS A 5 -2.06 -11.70 -18.82
N LEU A 6 -1.16 -11.16 -17.98
CA LEU A 6 -1.51 -10.18 -16.94
C LEU A 6 -2.03 -8.89 -17.57
N CYS A 7 -1.32 -8.32 -18.54
CA CYS A 7 -1.73 -7.10 -19.24
C CYS A 7 -3.11 -7.29 -19.93
N LYS A 8 -3.32 -8.39 -20.65
CA LYS A 8 -4.61 -8.66 -21.30
C LYS A 8 -5.76 -8.74 -20.30
N ARG A 9 -5.53 -9.35 -19.13
CA ARG A 9 -6.56 -9.42 -18.07
C ARG A 9 -6.90 -8.04 -17.49
N ILE A 10 -5.92 -7.20 -17.27
CA ILE A 10 -6.12 -5.84 -16.77
C ILE A 10 -6.88 -5.02 -17.80
N ILE A 11 -6.41 -5.00 -19.06
CA ILE A 11 -7.02 -4.23 -20.14
C ILE A 11 -8.47 -4.66 -20.37
N SER A 12 -8.74 -5.98 -20.47
CA SER A 12 -10.10 -6.46 -20.70
C SER A 12 -11.06 -6.13 -19.56
N ARG A 13 -10.60 -6.21 -18.31
CA ARG A 13 -11.42 -5.84 -17.15
C ARG A 13 -11.68 -4.34 -17.09
N GLN A 14 -10.64 -3.53 -17.35
CA GLN A 14 -10.78 -2.09 -17.42
C GLN A 14 -11.75 -1.66 -18.53
N ALA A 15 -11.59 -2.20 -19.72
CA ALA A 15 -12.48 -1.91 -20.85
C ALA A 15 -13.94 -2.29 -20.54
N PHE A 16 -14.16 -3.48 -19.97
CA PHE A 16 -15.50 -3.91 -19.58
C PHE A 16 -16.10 -3.02 -18.49
N LEU A 17 -15.30 -2.66 -17.46
CA LEU A 17 -15.74 -1.75 -16.39
C LEU A 17 -16.13 -0.38 -16.93
N SER A 18 -15.36 0.15 -17.90
CA SER A 18 -15.64 1.45 -18.54
C SER A 18 -16.88 1.41 -19.42
N SER A 19 -17.20 0.26 -20.02
CA SER A 19 -18.37 0.10 -20.91
C SER A 19 -19.69 -0.13 -20.16
N ILE A 20 -19.66 -0.53 -18.86
CA ILE A 20 -20.90 -0.82 -18.11
C ILE A 20 -21.93 0.32 -18.19
N PRO A 21 -21.57 1.61 -18.02
CA PRO A 21 -22.54 2.70 -18.11
C PRO A 21 -23.14 2.92 -19.50
N GLU A 22 -22.46 2.40 -20.53
CA GLU A 22 -22.84 2.59 -21.94
C GLU A 22 -23.67 1.43 -22.48
N LEU A 23 -23.62 0.27 -21.81
CA LEU A 23 -24.25 -0.97 -22.29
C LEU A 23 -25.80 -0.87 -22.33
N ASP A 24 -26.40 0.00 -21.53
CA ASP A 24 -27.86 0.20 -21.49
C ASP A 24 -28.34 1.33 -22.39
N LEU A 25 -27.41 2.03 -23.08
CA LEU A 25 -27.74 3.21 -23.86
C LEU A 25 -27.68 2.91 -25.36
N ILE A 26 -28.77 3.19 -26.06
CA ILE A 26 -28.82 3.18 -27.53
C ILE A 26 -28.97 4.62 -28.02
N LEU A 27 -28.15 5.00 -29.00
CA LEU A 27 -28.34 6.26 -29.72
C LEU A 27 -29.49 6.10 -30.70
N THR A 28 -30.53 6.92 -30.54
CA THR A 28 -31.68 7.04 -31.45
C THR A 28 -31.71 8.42 -32.06
N ASP A 29 -32.50 8.62 -33.11
CA ASP A 29 -32.65 9.91 -33.77
C ASP A 29 -33.19 11.02 -32.81
N SER A 30 -33.83 10.64 -31.71
CA SER A 30 -34.35 11.54 -30.67
C SER A 30 -33.48 11.65 -29.42
N GLY A 31 -32.28 11.00 -29.37
CA GLY A 31 -31.37 11.01 -28.25
C GLY A 31 -31.05 9.60 -27.72
N PHE A 32 -30.56 9.53 -26.48
CA PHE A 32 -30.25 8.24 -25.85
C PHE A 32 -31.50 7.55 -25.32
N ALA A 33 -31.66 6.29 -25.62
CA ALA A 33 -32.72 5.43 -25.11
C ALA A 33 -32.13 4.22 -24.37
N VAL A 34 -32.90 3.65 -23.43
CA VAL A 34 -32.54 2.41 -22.71
C VAL A 34 -33.08 1.22 -23.49
N VAL A 35 -32.25 0.17 -23.65
CA VAL A 35 -32.70 -1.09 -24.29
C VAL A 35 -33.72 -1.77 -23.39
N ASN A 36 -34.96 -1.85 -23.84
CA ASN A 36 -35.99 -2.68 -23.22
C ASN A 36 -36.40 -3.78 -24.21
N ASN A 37 -36.04 -5.02 -23.88
CA ASN A 37 -36.38 -6.17 -24.73
C ASN A 37 -37.41 -7.04 -23.99
N GLU A 38 -38.52 -7.35 -24.62
CA GLU A 38 -39.62 -8.16 -24.05
C GLU A 38 -39.17 -9.55 -23.59
N GLN A 39 -38.04 -10.06 -24.09
CA GLN A 39 -37.46 -11.37 -23.75
C GLN A 39 -36.40 -11.34 -22.66
N MET A 40 -35.96 -10.17 -22.20
CA MET A 40 -34.90 -10.02 -21.19
C MET A 40 -35.33 -9.10 -20.05
N THR A 41 -35.29 -9.58 -18.83
CA THR A 41 -35.49 -8.75 -17.65
C THR A 41 -34.21 -7.94 -17.39
N MET A 42 -34.34 -6.62 -17.26
CA MET A 42 -33.21 -5.76 -16.91
C MET A 42 -32.54 -6.25 -15.61
N ALA A 43 -31.22 -6.23 -15.59
CA ALA A 43 -30.49 -6.55 -14.39
C ALA A 43 -30.82 -5.52 -13.29
N SER A 44 -31.08 -5.98 -12.07
CA SER A 44 -31.34 -5.06 -10.97
C SER A 44 -30.10 -4.19 -10.71
N LYS A 45 -30.33 -2.95 -10.26
CA LYS A 45 -29.26 -1.99 -9.89
C LYS A 45 -28.21 -2.62 -8.96
N ASP A 46 -28.67 -3.44 -8.01
CA ASP A 46 -27.80 -4.12 -7.04
C ASP A 46 -26.89 -5.17 -7.71
N ARG A 47 -27.38 -5.88 -8.72
CA ARG A 47 -26.57 -6.86 -9.48
C ARG A 47 -25.50 -6.17 -10.31
N VAL A 48 -25.83 -5.06 -10.97
CA VAL A 48 -24.87 -4.26 -11.74
C VAL A 48 -23.82 -3.66 -10.81
N GLN A 49 -24.23 -3.17 -9.65
CA GLN A 49 -23.32 -2.65 -8.63
C GLN A 49 -22.39 -3.74 -8.08
N ALA A 50 -22.91 -4.92 -7.75
CA ALA A 50 -22.12 -6.06 -7.29
C ALA A 50 -21.10 -6.51 -8.35
N LEU A 51 -21.50 -6.54 -9.63
CA LEU A 51 -20.58 -6.84 -10.74
C LEU A 51 -19.47 -5.79 -10.83
N THR A 52 -19.82 -4.51 -10.77
CA THR A 52 -18.87 -3.38 -10.82
C THR A 52 -17.84 -3.47 -9.68
N ILE A 53 -18.29 -3.74 -8.47
CA ILE A 53 -17.41 -3.92 -7.30
C ILE A 53 -16.47 -5.11 -7.53
N SER A 54 -16.99 -6.26 -7.95
CA SER A 54 -16.20 -7.46 -8.23
C SER A 54 -15.17 -7.23 -9.34
N LEU A 55 -15.52 -6.49 -10.39
CA LEU A 55 -14.60 -6.17 -11.49
C LEU A 55 -13.48 -5.24 -11.03
N ARG A 56 -13.80 -4.22 -10.22
CA ARG A 56 -12.79 -3.32 -9.63
C ARG A 56 -11.81 -4.10 -8.77
N GLN A 57 -12.31 -4.92 -7.86
CA GLN A 57 -11.45 -5.74 -7.01
C GLN A 57 -10.50 -6.62 -7.84
N LYS A 58 -11.02 -7.32 -8.85
CA LYS A 58 -10.20 -8.16 -9.74
C LYS A 58 -9.24 -7.36 -10.61
N LEU A 59 -9.56 -6.11 -10.92
CA LEU A 59 -8.67 -5.19 -11.64
C LEU A 59 -7.49 -4.80 -10.75
N ASP A 60 -7.76 -4.40 -9.50
CA ASP A 60 -6.76 -4.01 -8.52
C ASP A 60 -5.81 -5.17 -8.19
N GLU A 61 -6.36 -6.38 -7.94
CA GLU A 61 -5.57 -7.60 -7.76
C GLU A 61 -4.69 -7.90 -9.00
N GLY A 62 -5.20 -7.59 -10.20
CA GLY A 62 -4.46 -7.76 -11.45
C GLY A 62 -3.28 -6.79 -11.56
N LYS A 63 -3.47 -5.53 -11.15
CA LYS A 63 -2.41 -4.50 -11.13
C LYS A 63 -1.33 -4.84 -10.10
N ASP A 64 -1.70 -5.23 -8.88
CA ASP A 64 -0.75 -5.70 -7.86
C ASP A 64 0.05 -6.90 -8.37
N ALA A 65 -0.62 -7.89 -8.97
CA ALA A 65 0.04 -9.06 -9.52
C ALA A 65 1.01 -8.71 -10.66
N LEU A 66 0.70 -7.70 -11.48
CA LEU A 66 1.59 -7.20 -12.52
C LEU A 66 2.83 -6.54 -11.94
N ILE A 67 2.65 -5.64 -10.99
CA ILE A 67 3.77 -4.93 -10.32
C ILE A 67 4.68 -5.94 -9.63
N LEU A 68 4.12 -6.85 -8.82
CA LEU A 68 4.90 -7.89 -8.15
C LEU A 68 5.61 -8.83 -9.14
N TYR A 69 4.99 -9.10 -10.29
CA TYR A 69 5.63 -9.90 -11.33
C TYR A 69 6.82 -9.16 -11.96
N LEU A 70 6.67 -7.89 -12.31
CA LEU A 70 7.74 -7.06 -12.86
C LEU A 70 8.89 -6.90 -11.84
N LEU A 71 8.55 -6.66 -10.58
CA LEU A 71 9.52 -6.56 -9.50
C LEU A 71 10.30 -7.87 -9.26
N LYS A 72 9.70 -9.04 -9.43
CA LYS A 72 10.30 -10.36 -9.12
C LYS A 72 11.02 -11.00 -10.31
N THR A 73 10.92 -10.47 -11.51
CA THR A 73 11.42 -11.12 -12.72
C THR A 73 12.70 -10.43 -13.19
N PRO A 74 13.87 -11.11 -13.18
CA PRO A 74 15.17 -10.51 -13.56
C PRO A 74 15.19 -9.95 -14.97
N GLU A 75 14.44 -10.55 -15.89
CA GLU A 75 14.35 -10.13 -17.30
C GLU A 75 13.85 -8.69 -17.48
N TYR A 76 13.22 -8.11 -16.45
CA TYR A 76 12.72 -6.71 -16.47
C TYR A 76 13.59 -5.76 -15.64
N GLU A 77 14.85 -6.12 -15.40
CA GLU A 77 15.77 -5.26 -14.65
C GLU A 77 16.01 -3.91 -15.35
N SER A 78 16.03 -3.90 -16.67
CA SER A 78 16.13 -2.64 -17.46
C SER A 78 14.97 -1.68 -17.23
N TRP A 79 13.77 -2.18 -16.91
CA TRP A 79 12.62 -1.34 -16.57
C TRP A 79 12.82 -0.60 -15.24
N ARG A 80 13.59 -1.16 -14.29
CA ARG A 80 13.89 -0.51 -13.02
C ARG A 80 14.80 0.72 -13.13
N GLY A 81 15.48 0.89 -14.23
CA GLY A 81 16.26 2.10 -14.54
C GLY A 81 15.47 3.15 -15.32
N THR A 82 14.15 3.04 -15.39
CA THR A 82 13.30 4.01 -16.10
C THR A 82 12.63 4.99 -15.15
N GLU A 83 12.37 6.20 -15.63
CA GLU A 83 11.61 7.22 -14.88
C GLU A 83 10.20 6.73 -14.49
N GLU A 84 9.59 5.85 -15.29
CA GLU A 84 8.30 5.26 -14.97
C GLU A 84 8.37 4.34 -13.75
N PHE A 85 9.47 3.61 -13.60
CA PHE A 85 9.70 2.79 -12.42
C PHE A 85 9.93 3.68 -11.19
N ASP A 86 10.75 4.71 -11.31
CA ASP A 86 11.01 5.65 -10.22
C ASP A 86 9.70 6.30 -9.75
N ARG A 87 8.87 6.79 -10.68
CA ARG A 87 7.55 7.35 -10.35
C ARG A 87 6.61 6.34 -9.67
N LEU A 88 6.71 5.07 -10.03
CA LEU A 88 5.87 4.02 -9.45
C LEU A 88 6.40 3.56 -8.09
N SER A 89 7.72 3.50 -7.91
CA SER A 89 8.39 2.92 -6.75
C SER A 89 8.85 3.94 -5.73
N ASP A 90 9.03 5.20 -6.11
CA ASP A 90 9.42 6.27 -5.19
C ASP A 90 8.38 6.42 -4.09
N GLY A 91 8.80 6.05 -2.88
CA GLY A 91 7.94 6.05 -1.70
C GLY A 91 6.93 4.89 -1.62
N LEU A 92 6.91 3.95 -2.56
CA LEU A 92 5.99 2.80 -2.50
C LEU A 92 6.51 1.75 -1.50
N ILE A 93 6.23 1.98 -0.24
CA ILE A 93 6.59 1.04 0.84
C ILE A 93 5.77 -0.26 0.80
N MET A 94 4.58 -0.23 0.18
CA MET A 94 3.66 -1.37 0.14
C MET A 94 2.81 -1.41 -1.12
N THR A 95 2.31 -2.60 -1.48
CA THR A 95 1.29 -2.77 -2.52
C THR A 95 -0.10 -2.40 -2.00
N PHE A 96 -1.07 -2.23 -2.91
CA PHE A 96 -2.46 -1.97 -2.51
C PHE A 96 -3.07 -3.14 -1.72
N GLY A 97 -2.70 -4.39 -2.02
CA GLY A 97 -3.10 -5.55 -1.23
C GLY A 97 -2.58 -5.49 0.22
N GLU A 98 -1.29 -5.22 0.38
CA GLU A 98 -0.68 -5.05 1.72
C GLU A 98 -1.28 -3.87 2.49
N PHE A 99 -1.62 -2.76 1.78
CA PHE A 99 -2.30 -1.62 2.39
C PHE A 99 -3.69 -2.02 2.94
N LYS A 100 -4.48 -2.76 2.17
CA LYS A 100 -5.79 -3.24 2.64
C LYS A 100 -5.66 -4.08 3.90
N ASP A 101 -4.69 -5.00 3.93
CA ASP A 101 -4.43 -5.85 5.10
C ASP A 101 -4.00 -5.02 6.31
N ALA A 102 -3.10 -4.06 6.14
CA ALA A 102 -2.64 -3.16 7.20
C ALA A 102 -3.78 -2.28 7.74
N ALA A 103 -4.61 -1.75 6.86
CA ALA A 103 -5.70 -0.87 7.24
C ALA A 103 -6.85 -1.60 7.94
N VAL A 104 -7.13 -2.88 7.61
CA VAL A 104 -8.07 -3.72 8.37
C VAL A 104 -7.58 -3.91 9.80
N LEU A 105 -6.27 -4.12 10.00
CA LEU A 105 -5.69 -4.26 11.35
C LEU A 105 -5.84 -2.98 12.19
N ASN A 106 -5.94 -1.82 11.55
CA ASN A 106 -6.06 -0.51 12.22
C ASN A 106 -7.51 -0.08 12.49
N ASN A 107 -8.52 -0.89 12.15
CA ASN A 107 -9.93 -0.50 12.22
C ASN A 107 -10.22 0.84 11.51
N ALA A 108 -9.49 1.13 10.43
CA ALA A 108 -9.61 2.38 9.70
C ALA A 108 -11.03 2.58 9.19
N SER A 109 -11.52 3.83 9.26
CA SER A 109 -12.85 4.17 8.77
C SER A 109 -12.98 3.85 7.28
N ALA A 110 -14.02 3.13 6.91
CA ALA A 110 -14.32 2.76 5.52
C ALA A 110 -14.41 3.98 4.56
N ALA A 111 -14.65 5.17 5.08
CA ALA A 111 -14.71 6.41 4.30
C ALA A 111 -13.34 6.92 3.85
N ALA A 112 -12.27 6.63 4.61
CA ALA A 112 -10.90 7.03 4.30
C ALA A 112 -10.17 6.02 3.39
N TYR A 113 -10.81 4.89 3.07
CA TYR A 113 -10.20 3.83 2.30
C TYR A 113 -10.17 4.14 0.81
N PRO A 114 -9.02 3.95 0.13
CA PRO A 114 -8.99 3.93 -1.32
C PRO A 114 -9.87 2.81 -1.86
N LYS A 115 -10.74 3.17 -2.80
CA LYS A 115 -11.71 2.23 -3.41
C LYS A 115 -11.15 1.54 -4.64
N SER A 116 -10.09 2.09 -5.19
CA SER A 116 -9.43 1.62 -6.40
C SER A 116 -7.91 1.70 -6.25
N TRP A 117 -7.22 1.03 -7.16
CA TRP A 117 -5.76 1.15 -7.24
C TRP A 117 -5.31 2.58 -7.57
N SER A 118 -6.09 3.32 -8.33
CA SER A 118 -5.82 4.72 -8.63
C SER A 118 -5.87 5.59 -7.37
N ASP A 119 -6.91 5.41 -6.55
CA ASP A 119 -7.03 6.15 -5.28
C ASP A 119 -5.89 5.81 -4.32
N PHE A 120 -5.43 4.54 -4.32
CA PHE A 120 -4.27 4.11 -3.55
C PHE A 120 -2.97 4.75 -4.05
N TYR A 121 -2.81 4.85 -5.37
CA TYR A 121 -1.65 5.50 -5.96
C TYR A 121 -1.60 7.00 -5.60
N ASP A 122 -2.74 7.67 -5.60
CA ASP A 122 -2.84 9.07 -5.16
C ASP A 122 -2.49 9.25 -3.66
N LEU A 123 -2.71 8.22 -2.84
CA LEU A 123 -2.31 8.18 -1.43
C LEU A 123 -0.80 7.97 -1.23
N ASN A 124 -0.05 7.56 -2.25
CA ASN A 124 1.37 7.22 -2.14
C ASN A 124 2.20 8.36 -1.56
N SER A 125 1.91 9.60 -1.93
CA SER A 125 2.58 10.78 -1.37
C SER A 125 2.38 10.88 0.14
N ALA A 126 1.17 10.63 0.64
CA ALA A 126 0.87 10.64 2.07
C ALA A 126 1.57 9.48 2.82
N LEU A 127 1.65 8.29 2.19
CA LEU A 127 2.38 7.15 2.74
C LEU A 127 3.88 7.45 2.85
N ASN A 128 4.45 8.08 1.82
CA ASN A 128 5.86 8.48 1.84
C ASN A 128 6.14 9.56 2.91
N VAL A 129 5.28 10.57 3.02
CA VAL A 129 5.37 11.57 4.09
C VAL A 129 5.29 10.90 5.45
N ALA A 130 4.32 10.03 5.70
CA ALA A 130 4.18 9.29 6.95
C ALA A 130 5.43 8.47 7.29
N LEU A 131 6.04 7.80 6.30
CA LEU A 131 7.30 7.07 6.51
C LEU A 131 8.45 8.01 6.87
N MET A 132 8.68 9.05 6.05
CA MET A 132 9.89 9.88 6.12
C MET A 132 9.84 10.99 7.20
N THR A 133 8.65 11.28 7.75
CA THR A 133 8.48 12.26 8.83
C THR A 133 8.05 11.61 10.14
N ASP A 134 6.90 10.94 10.16
CA ASP A 134 6.31 10.43 11.38
C ASP A 134 7.06 9.20 11.91
N VAL A 135 7.26 8.19 11.05
CA VAL A 135 7.92 6.95 11.46
C VAL A 135 9.44 7.13 11.55
N ALA A 136 10.07 7.81 10.59
CA ALA A 136 11.51 8.03 10.56
C ALA A 136 12.03 8.81 11.75
N SER A 137 11.20 9.63 12.39
CA SER A 137 11.56 10.32 13.65
C SER A 137 11.88 9.36 14.82
N TYR A 138 11.55 8.08 14.68
CA TYR A 138 11.79 7.02 15.68
C TYR A 138 12.77 5.95 15.19
N ILE A 139 12.79 5.66 13.88
CA ILE A 139 13.62 4.57 13.31
C ILE A 139 14.85 5.07 12.55
N SER A 140 15.07 6.36 12.46
CA SER A 140 16.00 7.13 11.62
C SER A 140 15.59 7.24 10.15
N LYS A 141 16.01 8.35 9.54
CA LYS A 141 15.79 8.58 8.10
C LYS A 141 16.64 7.65 7.23
N ASP A 142 17.84 7.34 7.69
CA ASP A 142 18.75 6.46 6.96
C ASP A 142 18.18 5.04 6.87
N TYR A 143 17.65 4.52 7.98
CA TYR A 143 17.01 3.22 7.96
C TYR A 143 15.69 3.23 7.17
N ALA A 144 14.90 4.30 7.23
CA ALA A 144 13.71 4.43 6.39
C ALA A 144 14.05 4.41 4.89
N SER A 145 15.15 5.07 4.49
CA SER A 145 15.66 5.05 3.11
C SER A 145 16.17 3.65 2.73
N GLU A 146 16.92 3.00 3.62
CA GLU A 146 17.39 1.61 3.42
C GLU A 146 16.23 0.63 3.17
N ILE A 147 15.12 0.76 3.91
CA ILE A 147 13.92 -0.04 3.69
C ILE A 147 13.40 0.14 2.26
N LEU A 148 13.28 1.38 1.77
CA LEU A 148 12.79 1.65 0.42
C LEU A 148 13.73 1.08 -0.64
N GLU A 149 15.04 1.21 -0.47
CA GLU A 149 16.06 0.63 -1.34
C GLU A 149 15.97 -0.89 -1.35
N LYS A 150 15.91 -1.54 -0.20
CA LYS A 150 15.76 -3.01 -0.08
C LYS A 150 14.48 -3.51 -0.76
N ILE A 151 13.36 -2.76 -0.64
CA ILE A 151 12.10 -3.10 -1.32
C ILE A 151 12.28 -2.95 -2.83
N ARG A 152 12.87 -1.84 -3.30
CA ARG A 152 13.14 -1.57 -4.71
C ARG A 152 14.06 -2.63 -5.33
N ASP A 153 15.15 -2.94 -4.64
CA ASP A 153 16.19 -3.84 -5.15
C ASP A 153 15.91 -5.31 -4.84
N LYS A 154 14.81 -5.61 -4.15
CA LYS A 154 14.33 -6.96 -3.78
C LYS A 154 15.29 -7.73 -2.90
N GLU A 155 15.96 -7.05 -2.04
CA GLU A 155 16.82 -7.70 -1.08
C GLU A 155 16.02 -8.63 -0.16
N ILE A 156 16.72 -9.61 0.37
CA ILE A 156 16.11 -10.58 1.29
C ILE A 156 16.17 -9.99 2.70
N PHE A 157 15.00 -9.64 3.23
CA PHE A 157 14.89 -9.22 4.63
C PHE A 157 15.12 -10.39 5.59
N LEU A 158 15.86 -10.15 6.64
CA LEU A 158 16.02 -11.07 7.77
C LEU A 158 14.67 -11.28 8.50
N PRO A 159 14.50 -12.33 9.29
CA PRO A 159 13.25 -12.58 10.03
C PRO A 159 12.86 -11.42 10.97
N SER A 160 13.82 -10.82 11.65
CA SER A 160 13.67 -9.63 12.50
C SER A 160 13.25 -8.41 11.68
N GLU A 161 13.90 -8.16 10.55
CA GLU A 161 13.56 -7.07 9.62
C GLU A 161 12.15 -7.23 9.05
N LYS A 162 11.75 -8.45 8.66
CA LYS A 162 10.36 -8.72 8.20
C LYS A 162 9.33 -8.39 9.26
N LYS A 163 9.64 -8.70 10.52
CA LYS A 163 8.76 -8.38 11.65
C LYS A 163 8.66 -6.88 11.87
N ALA A 164 9.79 -6.17 11.88
CA ALA A 164 9.83 -4.71 11.99
C ALA A 164 9.12 -4.05 10.80
N LEU A 165 9.41 -4.48 9.56
CA LEU A 165 8.79 -3.95 8.34
C LEU A 165 7.26 -4.09 8.35
N LYS A 166 6.72 -5.20 8.85
CA LYS A 166 5.27 -5.37 8.97
C LYS A 166 4.66 -4.31 9.90
N LEU A 167 5.29 -4.04 11.05
CA LEU A 167 4.86 -3.01 11.99
C LEU A 167 5.00 -1.61 11.41
N ILE A 168 6.11 -1.33 10.72
CA ILE A 168 6.35 -0.06 10.01
C ILE A 168 5.27 0.18 8.95
N LYS A 169 4.95 -0.81 8.10
CA LYS A 169 3.88 -0.70 7.11
C LYS A 169 2.53 -0.39 7.76
N THR A 170 2.23 -1.02 8.89
CA THR A 170 1.00 -0.78 9.64
C THR A 170 0.98 0.63 10.24
N ALA A 171 2.11 1.11 10.76
CA ALA A 171 2.26 2.48 11.28
C ALA A 171 2.07 3.53 10.17
N VAL A 172 2.75 3.35 9.04
CA VAL A 172 2.64 4.24 7.87
C VAL A 172 1.21 4.34 7.38
N CYS A 173 0.51 3.19 7.28
CA CYS A 173 -0.91 3.15 6.91
C CYS A 173 -1.77 3.94 7.91
N ALA A 174 -1.55 3.78 9.21
CA ALA A 174 -2.29 4.48 10.24
C ALA A 174 -2.08 6.00 10.18
N TYR A 175 -0.83 6.46 10.07
CA TYR A 175 -0.52 7.88 9.93
C TYR A 175 -1.12 8.48 8.64
N ALA A 176 -0.99 7.80 7.51
CA ALA A 176 -1.58 8.26 6.25
C ALA A 176 -3.11 8.36 6.30
N LEU A 177 -3.76 7.58 7.16
CA LEU A 177 -5.20 7.63 7.43
C LEU A 177 -5.57 8.52 8.64
N ALA A 178 -4.63 9.34 9.12
CA ALA A 178 -4.80 10.24 10.26
C ALA A 178 -5.10 9.56 11.61
N ASP A 179 -4.81 8.27 11.75
CA ASP A 179 -4.83 7.55 13.04
C ASP A 179 -3.44 7.61 13.71
N THR A 180 -3.11 8.77 14.27
CA THR A 180 -1.80 9.03 14.86
C THR A 180 -1.50 8.17 16.10
N LYS A 181 -2.53 7.78 16.84
CA LYS A 181 -2.36 6.91 18.03
C LYS A 181 -1.89 5.52 17.62
N THR A 182 -2.62 4.88 16.74
CA THR A 182 -2.23 3.55 16.23
C THR A 182 -0.89 3.62 15.50
N GLY A 183 -0.65 4.69 14.73
CA GLY A 183 0.63 4.94 14.07
C GLY A 183 1.80 4.94 15.06
N LEU A 184 1.68 5.68 16.15
CA LEU A 184 2.70 5.75 17.20
C LEU A 184 2.89 4.39 17.89
N ASP A 185 1.82 3.73 18.30
CA ASP A 185 1.89 2.43 18.98
C ASP A 185 2.62 1.38 18.11
N GLN A 186 2.32 1.33 16.81
CA GLN A 186 2.98 0.41 15.88
C GLN A 186 4.45 0.80 15.62
N THR A 187 4.75 2.09 15.55
CA THR A 187 6.13 2.58 15.42
C THR A 187 6.97 2.16 16.63
N LEU A 188 6.46 2.37 17.83
CA LEU A 188 7.16 1.97 19.06
C LEU A 188 7.33 0.45 19.17
N ALA A 189 6.35 -0.33 18.69
CA ALA A 189 6.47 -1.77 18.60
C ALA A 189 7.56 -2.20 17.60
N ALA A 190 7.70 -1.51 16.46
CA ALA A 190 8.79 -1.73 15.52
C ALA A 190 10.16 -1.43 16.15
N VAL A 191 10.28 -0.29 16.82
CA VAL A 191 11.51 0.09 17.57
C VAL A 191 11.86 -0.96 18.62
N ALA A 192 10.90 -1.53 19.33
CA ALA A 192 11.16 -2.60 20.30
C ALA A 192 11.73 -3.86 19.63
N VAL A 193 11.23 -4.23 18.44
CA VAL A 193 11.79 -5.35 17.65
C VAL A 193 13.22 -5.06 17.22
N MET A 194 13.50 -3.83 16.76
CA MET A 194 14.82 -3.40 16.30
C MET A 194 15.83 -3.41 17.45
N LYS A 195 15.46 -2.90 18.62
CA LYS A 195 16.31 -2.92 19.82
C LYS A 195 16.62 -4.34 20.30
N ALA A 196 15.64 -5.23 20.22
CA ALA A 196 15.83 -6.62 20.62
C ALA A 196 16.76 -7.41 19.66
N ASN A 197 17.00 -6.90 18.45
CA ASN A 197 17.82 -7.51 17.41
C ASN A 197 18.74 -6.47 16.77
N ILE A 198 19.41 -5.66 17.59
CA ILE A 198 20.08 -4.43 17.13
C ILE A 198 21.15 -4.65 16.07
N ASP A 199 21.80 -5.82 16.06
CA ASP A 199 22.83 -6.18 15.09
C ASP A 199 22.29 -6.41 13.69
N ASP A 200 20.98 -6.70 13.56
CA ASP A 200 20.28 -6.84 12.27
C ASP A 200 19.88 -5.48 11.66
N PHE A 201 20.07 -4.36 12.42
CA PHE A 201 19.63 -3.02 12.06
C PHE A 201 20.77 -1.98 12.18
N PRO A 202 21.84 -2.10 11.41
CA PRO A 202 23.02 -1.25 11.56
C PRO A 202 22.72 0.25 11.34
N ALA A 203 21.94 0.61 10.33
CA ALA A 203 21.57 2.00 10.06
C ALA A 203 20.75 2.62 11.21
N TYR A 204 19.88 1.85 11.86
CA TYR A 204 19.19 2.31 13.06
C TYR A 204 20.12 2.35 14.27
N ARG A 205 20.94 1.33 14.51
CA ARG A 205 21.87 1.26 15.65
C ARG A 205 22.78 2.48 15.73
N ASP A 206 23.29 2.91 14.57
CA ASP A 206 24.27 3.98 14.44
C ASP A 206 23.62 5.38 14.39
N SER A 207 22.28 5.47 14.51
CA SER A 207 21.49 6.71 14.43
C SER A 207 21.38 7.43 15.77
N GLU A 208 21.08 8.74 15.73
CA GLU A 208 20.80 9.54 16.91
C GLU A 208 19.50 9.09 17.60
N GLU A 209 18.49 8.66 16.83
CA GLU A 209 17.20 8.20 17.35
C GLU A 209 17.36 6.97 18.24
N ALA A 210 18.25 6.05 17.89
CA ALA A 210 18.54 4.89 18.71
C ALA A 210 19.17 5.29 20.06
N GLN A 211 20.05 6.29 20.06
CA GLN A 211 20.71 6.81 21.24
C GLN A 211 19.74 7.58 22.15
N VAL A 212 18.94 8.48 21.60
CA VAL A 212 17.95 9.29 22.35
C VAL A 212 16.88 8.42 23.01
N LEU A 213 16.36 7.44 22.30
CA LEU A 213 15.38 6.49 22.86
C LEU A 213 16.01 5.53 23.89
N GLY A 214 17.31 5.29 23.81
CA GLY A 214 18.09 4.59 24.85
C GLY A 214 18.20 5.38 26.16
N LEU A 215 18.47 6.67 26.08
CA LEU A 215 18.61 7.56 27.23
C LEU A 215 17.28 7.82 27.96
N LYS A 216 16.17 7.96 27.22
CA LYS A 216 14.84 8.17 27.84
C LYS A 216 14.34 7.00 28.68
N HIS A 217 14.85 5.79 28.47
CA HIS A 217 14.52 4.63 29.30
C HIS A 217 15.42 4.43 30.51
N SER A 218 16.60 5.05 30.55
CA SER A 218 17.51 4.99 31.71
C SER A 218 17.24 6.08 32.75
N ASP A 219 16.53 7.15 32.37
CA ASP A 219 16.32 8.35 33.19
C ASP A 219 14.90 8.53 33.75
N THR A 220 14.09 7.49 33.84
CA THR A 220 12.89 7.55 34.68
C THR A 220 13.33 7.45 36.15
N PRO A 221 13.38 8.57 36.92
CA PRO A 221 13.59 8.44 38.33
C PRO A 221 12.42 7.70 38.94
N ILE A 222 12.70 6.56 39.53
CA ILE A 222 11.77 5.89 40.42
C ILE A 222 11.53 6.85 41.57
N PHE A 223 10.46 7.64 41.53
CA PHE A 223 9.97 8.31 42.70
C PHE A 223 9.50 7.25 43.68
N SER A 224 10.38 6.83 44.58
CA SER A 224 9.97 6.17 45.79
C SER A 224 9.26 7.24 46.64
N MET A 225 7.94 7.18 46.69
CA MET A 225 7.19 7.84 47.74
C MET A 225 7.48 7.08 49.04
N VAL A 226 8.12 7.77 49.96
CA VAL A 226 8.11 7.48 51.38
C VAL A 226 6.86 8.09 51.99
#